data_bfbfde6fca0062f4e87b81181c2e41e3
#
_entry.id   bfbfde6fca0062f4e87b81181c2e41e3
#
_cell.length_a   1.000
_cell.length_b   1.000
_cell.length_c   1.000
_cell.angle_alpha   90.00
_cell.angle_beta   90.00
_cell.angle_gamma   90.00
#
_symmetry.space_group_name_H-M   'P 1'
#
loop_
_entity.id
_entity.type
_entity.pdbx_description
1 polymer ?
#
loop_
_entity_poly.entity_id
_entity_poly.type
_entity_poly.pdbx_seq_one_letter_code
_entity_poly.pdbx_strand_id
1 'polypeptide(L)'
;GILSGNTSLVRLSSKESESTDLIVKVLNRLLDIPKYSKIKKTICIIKFERDDEVNNFWMSISDGRVIWGGDETVAKMRAYPCKPRSREIVFPDRFSLCAINAIKIVESNDDDLKKVCAGLFNDVYIMDQHACSSPQLFNWVGNHATIKKAKNRLWPLFSEYINSKHSLEPIQYMDKYVDACRSAINNNNVLSVKRKDNLLFNIELSHFHEQQHNQRGYFGTIHE
;
A
#
# COMPACT_ATOMS: atom_id res chain seq x y z
N GLY A 1 -4.99 -7.87 -20.09
CA GLY A 1 -6.00 -8.64 -20.81
C GLY A 1 -6.50 -7.93 -22.06
N ILE A 2 -7.24 -6.82 -21.93
CA ILE A 2 -7.92 -6.14 -23.05
C ILE A 2 -6.94 -5.73 -24.17
N LEU A 3 -5.85 -5.05 -23.83
CA LEU A 3 -4.88 -4.54 -24.82
C LEU A 3 -4.12 -5.66 -25.56
N SER A 4 -4.02 -6.83 -24.99
CA SER A 4 -3.38 -8.00 -25.61
C SER A 4 -4.37 -8.96 -26.28
N GLY A 5 -5.65 -8.58 -26.35
CA GLY A 5 -6.70 -9.37 -27.00
C GLY A 5 -7.14 -10.63 -26.24
N ASN A 6 -6.75 -10.77 -24.98
CA ASN A 6 -7.15 -11.90 -24.17
C ASN A 6 -8.58 -11.72 -23.63
N THR A 7 -9.30 -12.83 -23.53
CA THR A 7 -10.54 -12.87 -22.74
C THR A 7 -10.18 -12.76 -21.26
N SER A 8 -10.87 -11.90 -20.54
CA SER A 8 -10.57 -11.59 -19.15
C SER A 8 -11.80 -11.73 -18.27
N LEU A 9 -11.68 -12.53 -17.22
CA LEU A 9 -12.63 -12.59 -16.13
C LEU A 9 -12.02 -11.84 -14.93
N VAL A 10 -12.72 -10.82 -14.46
CA VAL A 10 -12.31 -10.00 -13.31
C VAL A 10 -13.26 -10.26 -12.14
N ARG A 11 -12.74 -10.88 -11.08
CA ARG A 11 -13.47 -11.02 -9.83
C ARG A 11 -13.24 -9.80 -8.96
N LEU A 12 -14.29 -9.12 -8.59
CA LEU A 12 -14.25 -8.02 -7.62
C LEU A 12 -14.18 -8.54 -6.19
N SER A 13 -13.65 -7.71 -5.30
CA SER A 13 -13.75 -7.96 -3.86
C SER A 13 -15.23 -8.01 -3.43
N SER A 14 -15.54 -8.89 -2.48
CA SER A 14 -16.87 -8.90 -1.84
C SER A 14 -17.10 -7.68 -0.94
N LYS A 15 -16.03 -6.99 -0.52
CA LYS A 15 -16.15 -5.74 0.24
C LYS A 15 -16.80 -4.66 -0.61
N GLU A 16 -17.68 -3.89 -0.01
CA GLU A 16 -18.29 -2.73 -0.65
C GLU A 16 -17.24 -1.65 -0.90
N SER A 17 -17.31 -1.02 -2.07
CA SER A 17 -16.42 0.06 -2.47
C SER A 17 -17.11 0.91 -3.54
N GLU A 18 -17.51 2.12 -3.15
CA GLU A 18 -18.15 3.08 -4.05
C GLU A 18 -17.28 3.38 -5.28
N SER A 19 -15.96 3.48 -5.11
CA SER A 19 -15.04 3.72 -6.21
C SER A 19 -15.04 2.57 -7.20
N THR A 20 -15.06 1.32 -6.73
CA THR A 20 -15.12 0.13 -7.57
C THR A 20 -16.44 0.07 -8.32
N ASP A 21 -17.55 0.32 -7.65
CA ASP A 21 -18.89 0.31 -8.26
C ASP A 21 -19.02 1.41 -9.33
N LEU A 22 -18.45 2.60 -9.07
CA LEU A 22 -18.41 3.68 -10.06
C LEU A 22 -17.59 3.30 -11.30
N ILE A 23 -16.41 2.70 -11.12
CA ILE A 23 -15.57 2.22 -12.23
C ILE A 23 -16.32 1.18 -13.07
N VAL A 24 -16.97 0.21 -12.43
CA VAL A 24 -17.76 -0.82 -13.12
C VAL A 24 -18.92 -0.20 -13.90
N LYS A 25 -19.63 0.76 -13.30
CA LYS A 25 -20.73 1.49 -13.96
C LYS A 25 -20.26 2.26 -15.19
N VAL A 26 -19.13 2.97 -15.09
CA VAL A 26 -18.55 3.69 -16.22
C VAL A 26 -18.10 2.72 -17.31
N LEU A 27 -17.42 1.63 -16.92
CA LEU A 27 -16.96 0.62 -17.87
C LEU A 27 -18.13 -0.03 -18.62
N ASN A 28 -19.19 -0.42 -17.93
CA ASN A 28 -20.37 -1.00 -18.57
C ASN A 28 -21.01 -0.02 -19.59
N ARG A 29 -21.13 1.26 -19.24
CA ARG A 29 -21.62 2.28 -20.16
C ARG A 29 -20.75 2.41 -21.42
N LEU A 30 -19.43 2.35 -21.27
CA LEU A 30 -18.51 2.38 -22.41
C LEU A 30 -18.65 1.13 -23.28
N LEU A 31 -18.76 -0.04 -22.66
CA LEU A 31 -18.92 -1.32 -23.37
C LEU A 31 -20.26 -1.44 -24.12
N ASP A 32 -21.27 -0.66 -23.75
CA ASP A 32 -22.56 -0.59 -24.49
C ASP A 32 -22.48 0.24 -25.78
N ILE A 33 -21.41 1.00 -25.96
CA ILE A 33 -21.20 1.75 -27.22
C ILE A 33 -20.84 0.75 -28.34
N PRO A 34 -21.52 0.78 -29.51
CA PRO A 34 -21.31 -0.18 -30.60
C PRO A 34 -19.87 -0.35 -31.04
N LYS A 35 -19.08 0.72 -30.98
CA LYS A 35 -17.64 0.72 -31.29
C LYS A 35 -16.85 -0.31 -30.42
N TYR A 36 -17.30 -0.58 -29.21
CA TYR A 36 -16.60 -1.47 -28.26
C TYR A 36 -17.23 -2.87 -28.16
N SER A 37 -18.15 -3.21 -29.08
CA SER A 37 -18.85 -4.51 -29.05
C SER A 37 -17.92 -5.73 -29.06
N LYS A 38 -16.78 -5.64 -29.72
CA LYS A 38 -15.77 -6.72 -29.72
C LYS A 38 -15.12 -6.87 -28.35
N ILE A 39 -14.80 -5.76 -27.68
CA ILE A 39 -14.21 -5.76 -26.33
C ILE A 39 -15.23 -6.27 -25.32
N LYS A 40 -16.50 -5.86 -25.43
CA LYS A 40 -17.57 -6.34 -24.55
C LYS A 40 -17.65 -7.86 -24.48
N LYS A 41 -17.39 -8.54 -25.60
CA LYS A 41 -17.41 -10.02 -25.67
C LYS A 41 -16.19 -10.69 -25.01
N THR A 42 -15.14 -9.92 -24.71
CA THR A 42 -13.88 -10.46 -24.16
C THR A 42 -13.66 -10.12 -22.69
N ILE A 43 -14.55 -9.37 -22.07
CA ILE A 43 -14.44 -9.02 -20.67
C ILE A 43 -15.70 -9.42 -19.89
N CYS A 44 -15.50 -10.04 -18.75
CA CYS A 44 -16.55 -10.36 -17.79
C CYS A 44 -16.12 -9.90 -16.40
N ILE A 45 -16.96 -9.12 -15.73
CA ILE A 45 -16.74 -8.65 -14.36
C ILE A 45 -17.77 -9.32 -13.48
N ILE A 46 -17.31 -10.01 -12.44
CA ILE A 46 -18.18 -10.76 -11.53
C ILE A 46 -17.91 -10.36 -10.09
N LYS A 47 -18.94 -10.41 -9.29
CA LYS A 47 -18.85 -10.24 -7.82
C LYS A 47 -19.63 -11.39 -7.19
N PHE A 48 -19.00 -12.11 -6.28
CA PHE A 48 -19.63 -13.17 -5.51
C PHE A 48 -18.94 -13.33 -4.17
N GLU A 49 -19.64 -13.87 -3.19
CA GLU A 49 -19.09 -14.20 -1.90
C GLU A 49 -18.01 -15.29 -2.02
N ARG A 50 -17.28 -15.53 -0.93
CA ARG A 50 -16.24 -16.57 -0.92
C ARG A 50 -16.91 -17.94 -1.13
N ASP A 51 -16.70 -18.49 -2.32
CA ASP A 51 -17.23 -19.76 -2.74
C ASP A 51 -16.08 -20.57 -3.38
N ASP A 52 -15.75 -21.70 -2.76
CA ASP A 52 -14.63 -22.51 -3.19
C ASP A 52 -14.93 -23.28 -4.47
N GLU A 53 -16.20 -23.67 -4.74
CA GLU A 53 -16.59 -24.37 -5.97
C GLU A 53 -16.50 -23.41 -7.17
N VAL A 54 -17.02 -22.18 -7.02
CA VAL A 54 -16.94 -21.17 -8.06
C VAL A 54 -15.49 -20.77 -8.34
N ASN A 55 -14.66 -20.60 -7.30
CA ASN A 55 -13.25 -20.31 -7.47
C ASN A 55 -12.53 -21.47 -8.18
N ASN A 56 -12.77 -22.70 -7.76
CA ASN A 56 -12.20 -23.89 -8.35
C ASN A 56 -12.55 -24.00 -9.85
N PHE A 57 -13.82 -23.80 -10.20
CA PHE A 57 -14.27 -23.80 -11.59
C PHE A 57 -13.46 -22.78 -12.44
N TRP A 58 -13.45 -21.52 -12.04
CA TRP A 58 -12.77 -20.49 -12.82
C TRP A 58 -11.25 -20.70 -12.89
N MET A 59 -10.64 -21.14 -11.80
CA MET A 59 -9.21 -21.41 -11.77
C MET A 59 -8.82 -22.59 -12.67
N SER A 60 -9.64 -23.65 -12.73
CA SER A 60 -9.38 -24.85 -13.53
C SER A 60 -9.43 -24.61 -15.04
N ILE A 61 -10.26 -23.67 -15.49
CA ILE A 61 -10.43 -23.38 -16.93
C ILE A 61 -9.54 -22.26 -17.45
N SER A 62 -8.94 -21.48 -16.56
CA SER A 62 -8.14 -20.29 -16.92
C SER A 62 -6.76 -20.69 -17.48
N ASP A 63 -6.33 -20.02 -18.56
CA ASP A 63 -4.99 -20.19 -19.13
C ASP A 63 -3.97 -19.27 -18.44
N GLY A 64 -4.44 -18.21 -17.77
CA GLY A 64 -3.63 -17.30 -16.96
C GLY A 64 -4.37 -16.83 -15.72
N ARG A 65 -3.67 -16.75 -14.61
CA ARG A 65 -4.19 -16.28 -13.32
C ARG A 65 -3.41 -15.07 -12.87
N VAL A 66 -4.11 -14.03 -12.45
CA VAL A 66 -3.52 -12.86 -11.79
C VAL A 66 -4.13 -12.77 -10.40
N ILE A 67 -3.32 -12.93 -9.37
CA ILE A 67 -3.77 -13.00 -7.98
C ILE A 67 -3.23 -11.79 -7.22
N TRP A 68 -4.14 -10.97 -6.71
CA TRP A 68 -3.85 -9.88 -5.78
C TRP A 68 -4.38 -10.22 -4.39
N GLY A 69 -3.54 -10.14 -3.38
CA GLY A 69 -3.96 -10.37 -2.01
C GLY A 69 -2.80 -10.58 -1.07
N GLY A 70 -3.07 -10.61 0.23
CA GLY A 70 -2.09 -11.03 1.23
C GLY A 70 -1.68 -12.49 1.05
N ASP A 71 -0.59 -12.88 1.70
CA ASP A 71 0.05 -14.19 1.52
C ASP A 71 -0.90 -15.37 1.73
N GLU A 72 -1.79 -15.31 2.71
CA GLU A 72 -2.82 -16.34 2.92
C GLU A 72 -3.78 -16.47 1.74
N THR A 73 -4.22 -15.33 1.18
CA THR A 73 -5.10 -15.32 0.00
C THR A 73 -4.39 -15.91 -1.20
N VAL A 74 -3.12 -15.56 -1.40
CA VAL A 74 -2.29 -16.10 -2.48
C VAL A 74 -2.14 -17.61 -2.31
N ALA A 75 -1.79 -18.06 -1.11
CA ALA A 75 -1.64 -19.50 -0.81
C ALA A 75 -2.95 -20.27 -1.08
N LYS A 76 -4.08 -19.74 -0.61
CA LYS A 76 -5.41 -20.34 -0.86
C LYS A 76 -5.73 -20.40 -2.35
N MET A 77 -5.52 -19.32 -3.10
CA MET A 77 -5.80 -19.29 -4.53
C MET A 77 -4.90 -20.23 -5.34
N ARG A 78 -3.66 -20.43 -4.90
CA ARG A 78 -2.73 -21.38 -5.50
C ARG A 78 -3.11 -22.85 -5.28
N ALA A 79 -3.83 -23.13 -4.20
CA ALA A 79 -4.29 -24.49 -3.91
C ALA A 79 -5.36 -25.00 -4.89
N TYR A 80 -6.06 -24.10 -5.61
CA TYR A 80 -7.00 -24.52 -6.63
C TYR A 80 -6.28 -25.09 -7.85
N PRO A 81 -6.80 -26.18 -8.46
CA PRO A 81 -6.22 -26.77 -9.64
C PRO A 81 -6.17 -25.80 -10.82
N CYS A 82 -5.20 -25.97 -11.66
CA CYS A 82 -5.03 -25.20 -12.88
C CYS A 82 -4.57 -26.10 -14.03
N LYS A 83 -4.73 -25.61 -15.26
CA LYS A 83 -4.21 -26.31 -16.44
C LYS A 83 -2.67 -26.41 -16.35
N PRO A 84 -2.07 -27.52 -16.83
CA PRO A 84 -0.60 -27.71 -16.77
C PRO A 84 0.22 -26.60 -17.43
N ARG A 85 -0.34 -25.91 -18.43
CA ARG A 85 0.32 -24.81 -19.15
C ARG A 85 -0.13 -23.43 -18.69
N SER A 86 -0.94 -23.34 -17.63
CA SER A 86 -1.42 -22.07 -17.09
C SER A 86 -0.25 -21.21 -16.62
N ARG A 87 -0.37 -19.91 -16.83
CA ARG A 87 0.58 -18.91 -16.32
C ARG A 87 0.00 -18.22 -15.10
N GLU A 88 0.87 -17.91 -14.15
CA GLU A 88 0.47 -17.23 -12.94
C GLU A 88 1.31 -16.00 -12.71
N ILE A 89 0.64 -14.88 -12.34
CA ILE A 89 1.27 -13.66 -11.88
C ILE A 89 0.66 -13.35 -10.50
N VAL A 90 1.51 -13.18 -9.50
CA VAL A 90 1.09 -12.98 -8.12
C VAL A 90 1.57 -11.63 -7.63
N PHE A 91 0.68 -10.91 -6.99
CA PHE A 91 0.97 -9.67 -6.26
C PHE A 91 0.69 -9.89 -4.78
N PRO A 92 1.63 -10.54 -4.06
CA PRO A 92 1.52 -10.79 -2.64
C PRO A 92 1.73 -9.49 -1.86
N ASP A 93 1.58 -9.59 -0.56
CA ASP A 93 1.93 -8.50 0.34
C ASP A 93 3.41 -8.12 0.21
N ARG A 94 3.72 -6.84 0.37
CA ARG A 94 5.09 -6.32 0.23
C ARG A 94 5.41 -5.40 1.38
N PHE A 95 6.67 -5.46 1.82
CA PHE A 95 7.24 -4.52 2.75
C PHE A 95 8.16 -3.58 2.00
N SER A 96 7.79 -2.31 1.91
CA SER A 96 8.58 -1.28 1.23
C SER A 96 9.36 -0.44 2.23
N LEU A 97 10.54 -0.01 1.84
CA LEU A 97 11.38 0.87 2.62
C LEU A 97 11.71 2.16 1.83
N CYS A 98 11.99 3.23 2.56
CA CYS A 98 12.50 4.48 2.02
C CYS A 98 13.93 4.71 2.53
N ALA A 99 14.89 4.91 1.65
CA ALA A 99 16.24 5.29 2.01
C ALA A 99 16.43 6.80 1.81
N ILE A 100 16.83 7.51 2.87
CA ILE A 100 17.00 8.96 2.85
C ILE A 100 18.47 9.33 3.09
N ASN A 101 19.07 10.01 2.14
CA ASN A 101 20.42 10.56 2.31
C ASN A 101 20.37 11.83 3.18
N ALA A 102 20.86 11.73 4.41
CA ALA A 102 20.81 12.80 5.39
C ALA A 102 21.58 14.06 4.95
N ILE A 103 22.71 13.89 4.27
CA ILE A 103 23.51 15.03 3.78
C ILE A 103 22.69 15.82 2.76
N LYS A 104 22.02 15.12 1.83
CA LYS A 104 21.20 15.79 0.81
C LYS A 104 20.03 16.57 1.43
N ILE A 105 19.40 16.03 2.48
CA ILE A 105 18.35 16.77 3.21
C ILE A 105 18.91 18.03 3.87
N VAL A 106 20.09 17.96 4.47
CA VAL A 106 20.73 19.13 5.12
C VAL A 106 21.16 20.20 4.11
N GLU A 107 21.63 19.80 2.96
CA GLU A 107 22.13 20.70 1.89
C GLU A 107 21.03 21.26 0.98
N SER A 108 19.85 20.63 0.92
CA SER A 108 18.75 21.04 0.06
C SER A 108 18.23 22.43 0.44
N ASN A 109 17.79 23.20 -0.54
CA ASN A 109 17.01 24.41 -0.30
C ASN A 109 15.55 24.06 0.10
N ASP A 110 14.78 25.05 0.52
CA ASP A 110 13.43 24.83 1.04
C ASP A 110 12.44 24.38 -0.06
N ASP A 111 12.62 24.81 -1.30
CA ASP A 111 11.76 24.42 -2.41
C ASP A 111 11.97 22.95 -2.80
N ASP A 112 13.20 22.47 -2.77
CA ASP A 112 13.49 21.05 -2.99
C ASP A 112 12.97 20.19 -1.83
N LEU A 113 13.08 20.66 -0.58
CA LEU A 113 12.48 19.98 0.56
C LEU A 113 10.94 19.91 0.48
N LYS A 114 10.28 20.95 -0.03
CA LYS A 114 8.84 20.90 -0.30
C LYS A 114 8.48 19.82 -1.33
N LYS A 115 9.30 19.63 -2.37
CA LYS A 115 9.12 18.53 -3.34
C LYS A 115 9.30 17.18 -2.67
N VAL A 116 10.30 17.03 -1.79
CA VAL A 116 10.48 15.79 -0.99
C VAL A 116 9.26 15.54 -0.12
N CYS A 117 8.75 16.55 0.58
CA CYS A 117 7.54 16.43 1.39
C CYS A 117 6.32 16.03 0.55
N ALA A 118 6.17 16.60 -0.65
CA ALA A 118 5.10 16.23 -1.58
C ALA A 118 5.22 14.77 -2.05
N GLY A 119 6.43 14.30 -2.35
CA GLY A 119 6.70 12.90 -2.71
C GLY A 119 6.37 11.95 -1.55
N LEU A 120 6.88 12.23 -0.35
CA LEU A 120 6.58 11.46 0.85
C LEU A 120 5.09 11.42 1.18
N PHE A 121 4.39 12.55 0.98
CA PHE A 121 2.95 12.61 1.16
C PHE A 121 2.21 11.66 0.22
N ASN A 122 2.59 11.63 -1.06
CA ASN A 122 2.00 10.73 -2.03
C ASN A 122 2.24 9.26 -1.66
N ASP A 123 3.43 8.94 -1.18
CA ASP A 123 3.81 7.56 -0.84
C ASP A 123 3.14 7.07 0.47
N VAL A 124 2.88 7.98 1.41
CA VAL A 124 2.39 7.63 2.75
C VAL A 124 0.88 7.87 2.89
N TYR A 125 0.36 9.04 2.45
CA TYR A 125 -1.00 9.47 2.84
C TYR A 125 -2.08 9.25 1.79
N ILE A 126 -1.77 9.18 0.49
CA ILE A 126 -2.82 9.00 -0.54
C ILE A 126 -3.60 7.69 -0.34
N MET A 127 -2.92 6.63 0.16
CA MET A 127 -3.53 5.33 0.45
C MET A 127 -3.42 4.99 1.95
N ASP A 128 -3.32 5.99 2.82
CA ASP A 128 -3.20 5.82 4.27
C ASP A 128 -2.13 4.79 4.69
N GLN A 129 -1.03 4.74 3.93
CA GLN A 129 0.08 3.79 4.09
C GLN A 129 -0.29 2.32 3.82
N HIS A 130 -1.45 2.05 3.20
CA HIS A 130 -1.89 0.69 2.88
C HIS A 130 -1.43 0.19 1.50
N ALA A 131 -0.85 1.05 0.66
CA ALA A 131 -0.34 0.60 -0.64
C ALA A 131 0.89 -0.30 -0.46
N CYS A 132 1.06 -1.27 -1.36
CA CYS A 132 2.24 -2.14 -1.36
C CYS A 132 3.55 -1.38 -1.59
N SER A 133 3.48 -0.18 -2.17
CA SER A 133 4.61 0.74 -2.37
C SER A 133 4.80 1.74 -1.24
N SER A 134 3.86 1.86 -0.30
CA SER A 134 4.00 2.77 0.83
C SER A 134 5.14 2.31 1.75
N PRO A 135 6.12 3.18 2.04
CA PRO A 135 7.23 2.82 2.88
C PRO A 135 6.79 2.61 4.33
N GLN A 136 7.19 1.48 4.89
CA GLN A 136 6.95 1.10 6.27
C GLN A 136 8.15 1.41 7.15
N LEU A 137 9.34 1.44 6.53
CA LEU A 137 10.61 1.65 7.19
C LEU A 137 11.38 2.76 6.47
N PHE A 138 11.91 3.70 7.25
CA PHE A 138 12.72 4.81 6.76
C PHE A 138 14.16 4.64 7.25
N ASN A 139 15.05 4.35 6.30
CA ASN A 139 16.45 4.15 6.57
C ASN A 139 17.24 5.42 6.25
N TRP A 140 17.84 6.02 7.27
CA TRP A 140 18.67 7.20 7.13
C TRP A 140 20.11 6.83 6.81
N VAL A 141 20.66 7.40 5.72
CA VAL A 141 22.03 7.18 5.31
C VAL A 141 22.88 8.42 5.66
N GLY A 142 23.85 8.25 6.54
CA GLY A 142 24.74 9.31 7.02
C GLY A 142 25.32 9.04 8.39
N ASN A 143 26.14 9.95 8.91
CA ASN A 143 26.57 9.86 10.29
C ASN A 143 25.47 10.39 11.26
N HIS A 144 25.56 9.99 12.52
CA HIS A 144 24.55 10.30 13.53
C HIS A 144 24.25 11.80 13.65
N ALA A 145 25.27 12.66 13.62
CA ALA A 145 25.09 14.11 13.74
C ALA A 145 24.33 14.69 12.54
N THR A 146 24.66 14.24 11.33
CA THR A 146 23.99 14.66 10.09
C THR A 146 22.56 14.14 10.03
N ILE A 147 22.32 12.89 10.42
CA ILE A 147 20.98 12.30 10.52
C ILE A 147 20.09 13.12 11.48
N LYS A 148 20.61 13.45 12.66
CA LYS A 148 19.88 14.28 13.62
C LYS A 148 19.51 15.65 13.04
N LYS A 149 20.43 16.31 12.34
CA LYS A 149 20.14 17.59 11.66
C LYS A 149 19.08 17.43 10.57
N ALA A 150 19.19 16.38 9.76
CA ALA A 150 18.25 16.10 8.68
C ALA A 150 16.84 15.82 9.22
N LYS A 151 16.70 14.98 10.24
CA LYS A 151 15.41 14.71 10.93
C LYS A 151 14.79 15.98 11.49
N ASN A 152 15.59 16.81 12.16
CA ASN A 152 15.12 18.08 12.73
C ASN A 152 14.67 19.10 11.67
N ARG A 153 15.12 18.95 10.44
CA ARG A 153 14.73 19.82 9.32
C ARG A 153 13.54 19.23 8.55
N LEU A 154 13.57 17.95 8.22
CA LEU A 154 12.55 17.33 7.37
C LEU A 154 11.22 17.10 8.09
N TRP A 155 11.23 16.52 9.28
CA TRP A 155 9.97 16.12 9.95
C TRP A 155 9.05 17.28 10.32
N PRO A 156 9.55 18.46 10.77
CA PRO A 156 8.68 19.62 10.97
C PRO A 156 8.02 20.12 9.69
N LEU A 157 8.78 20.24 8.59
CA LEU A 157 8.25 20.65 7.29
C LEU A 157 7.25 19.64 6.74
N PHE A 158 7.53 18.35 6.90
CA PHE A 158 6.62 17.31 6.47
C PHE A 158 5.33 17.30 7.27
N SER A 159 5.40 17.47 8.60
CA SER A 159 4.21 17.62 9.45
C SER A 159 3.35 18.81 9.03
N GLU A 160 3.95 19.98 8.77
CA GLU A 160 3.23 21.16 8.26
C GLU A 160 2.55 20.87 6.92
N TYR A 161 3.27 20.21 5.99
CA TYR A 161 2.74 19.84 4.68
C TYR A 161 1.53 18.90 4.81
N ILE A 162 1.62 17.88 5.65
CA ILE A 162 0.53 16.93 5.89
C ILE A 162 -0.70 17.65 6.45
N ASN A 163 -0.53 18.46 7.50
CA ASN A 163 -1.62 19.17 8.17
C ASN A 163 -2.36 20.13 7.23
N SER A 164 -1.69 20.60 6.17
CA SER A 164 -2.32 21.47 5.17
C SER A 164 -3.20 20.71 4.16
N LYS A 165 -3.10 19.37 4.07
CA LYS A 165 -3.70 18.58 2.98
C LYS A 165 -4.48 17.35 3.43
N HIS A 166 -4.31 16.89 4.64
CA HIS A 166 -4.86 15.63 5.10
C HIS A 166 -5.47 15.73 6.49
N SER A 167 -6.51 14.97 6.72
CA SER A 167 -7.13 14.78 8.03
C SER A 167 -7.48 13.31 8.19
N LEU A 168 -7.46 12.82 9.41
CA LEU A 168 -7.89 11.46 9.74
C LEU A 168 -9.23 11.52 10.46
N GLU A 169 -10.02 10.48 10.27
CA GLU A 169 -11.21 10.24 11.07
C GLU A 169 -10.84 9.88 12.52
N PRO A 170 -11.68 10.21 13.52
CA PRO A 170 -11.38 9.91 14.92
C PRO A 170 -11.00 8.46 15.19
N ILE A 171 -11.63 7.50 14.53
CA ILE A 171 -11.32 6.08 14.66
C ILE A 171 -9.92 5.75 14.15
N GLN A 172 -9.49 6.36 13.05
CA GLN A 172 -8.16 6.16 12.48
C GLN A 172 -7.06 6.68 13.41
N TYR A 173 -7.30 7.80 14.12
CA TYR A 173 -6.41 8.27 15.18
C TYR A 173 -6.27 7.27 16.32
N MET A 174 -7.38 6.72 16.78
CA MET A 174 -7.38 5.75 17.86
C MET A 174 -6.64 4.49 17.47
N ASP A 175 -6.91 3.95 16.28
CA ASP A 175 -6.22 2.75 15.77
C ASP A 175 -4.72 2.99 15.67
N LYS A 176 -4.30 4.10 15.06
CA LYS A 176 -2.91 4.50 14.95
C LYS A 176 -2.21 4.61 16.32
N TYR A 177 -2.88 5.24 17.28
CA TYR A 177 -2.32 5.40 18.64
C TYR A 177 -2.18 4.05 19.34
N VAL A 178 -3.18 3.20 19.25
CA VAL A 178 -3.15 1.85 19.83
C VAL A 178 -2.03 1.02 19.20
N ASP A 179 -1.85 1.08 17.89
CA ASP A 179 -0.81 0.34 17.19
C ASP A 179 0.60 0.85 17.54
N ALA A 180 0.77 2.16 17.70
CA ALA A 180 2.03 2.73 18.18
C ALA A 180 2.35 2.28 19.62
N CYS A 181 1.36 2.24 20.52
CA CYS A 181 1.52 1.73 21.87
C CYS A 181 1.85 0.23 21.87
N ARG A 182 1.16 -0.58 21.07
CA ARG A 182 1.45 -2.01 20.91
C ARG A 182 2.86 -2.25 20.39
N SER A 183 3.28 -1.47 19.39
CA SER A 183 4.64 -1.53 18.87
C SER A 183 5.67 -1.24 19.98
N ALA A 184 5.44 -0.19 20.77
CA ALA A 184 6.35 0.17 21.87
C ALA A 184 6.42 -0.87 22.98
N ILE A 185 5.31 -1.58 23.27
CA ILE A 185 5.25 -2.61 24.31
C ILE A 185 5.86 -3.93 23.84
N ASN A 186 5.56 -4.34 22.62
CA ASN A 186 5.88 -5.68 22.12
C ASN A 186 7.23 -5.75 21.38
N ASN A 187 7.87 -4.62 21.12
CA ASN A 187 9.12 -4.57 20.38
C ASN A 187 10.22 -3.93 21.23
N ASN A 188 11.12 -4.74 21.76
CA ASN A 188 12.26 -4.30 22.57
C ASN A 188 13.26 -3.41 21.81
N ASN A 189 13.15 -3.32 20.48
CA ASN A 189 14.00 -2.48 19.65
C ASN A 189 13.49 -1.05 19.53
N VAL A 190 12.28 -0.74 20.00
CA VAL A 190 11.75 0.62 20.00
C VAL A 190 12.47 1.46 21.07
N LEU A 191 13.22 2.45 20.62
CA LEU A 191 13.92 3.41 21.47
C LEU A 191 13.00 4.55 21.91
N SER A 192 12.18 5.04 21.00
CA SER A 192 11.27 6.14 21.29
C SER A 192 10.09 6.18 20.30
N VAL A 193 8.97 6.69 20.77
CA VAL A 193 7.81 7.06 19.94
C VAL A 193 7.67 8.56 20.02
N LYS A 194 7.95 9.25 18.92
CA LYS A 194 7.82 10.71 18.81
C LYS A 194 6.55 11.04 18.05
N ARG A 195 5.63 11.70 18.70
CA ARG A 195 4.40 12.20 18.12
C ARG A 195 4.56 13.70 17.85
N LYS A 196 4.66 14.10 16.59
CA LYS A 196 4.72 15.51 16.21
C LYS A 196 3.34 16.15 16.37
N ASP A 197 2.33 15.46 15.88
CA ASP A 197 0.91 15.75 15.98
C ASP A 197 0.13 14.42 15.88
N ASN A 198 -1.15 14.49 15.57
CA ASN A 198 -1.93 13.25 15.37
C ASN A 198 -1.69 12.60 14.00
N LEU A 199 -1.13 13.30 13.04
CA LEU A 199 -0.92 12.81 11.68
C LEU A 199 0.42 12.08 11.52
N LEU A 200 1.50 12.55 12.18
CA LEU A 200 2.84 12.00 12.02
C LEU A 200 3.38 11.40 13.33
N PHE A 201 3.61 10.09 13.33
CA PHE A 201 4.29 9.37 14.40
C PHE A 201 5.60 8.80 13.87
N ASN A 202 6.69 9.06 14.60
CA ASN A 202 8.00 8.48 14.32
C ASN A 202 8.35 7.48 15.43
N ILE A 203 8.54 6.23 15.06
CA ILE A 203 8.97 5.14 15.94
C ILE A 203 10.45 4.88 15.64
N GLU A 204 11.30 5.33 16.55
CA GLU A 204 12.75 5.15 16.43
C GLU A 204 13.17 3.77 16.90
N LEU A 205 13.91 3.05 16.07
CA LEU A 205 14.37 1.70 16.31
C LEU A 205 15.89 1.69 16.58
N SER A 206 16.35 0.82 17.50
CA SER A 206 17.78 0.63 17.77
C SER A 206 18.49 -0.06 16.61
N HIS A 207 17.84 -1.02 15.99
CA HIS A 207 18.32 -1.78 14.84
C HIS A 207 17.16 -2.46 14.13
N PHE A 208 17.40 -2.90 12.90
CA PHE A 208 16.45 -3.73 12.16
C PHE A 208 16.73 -5.20 12.43
N HIS A 209 15.67 -5.99 12.48
CA HIS A 209 15.75 -7.44 12.62
C HIS A 209 14.91 -8.14 11.54
N GLU A 210 15.14 -9.43 11.35
CA GLU A 210 14.50 -10.19 10.27
C GLU A 210 12.96 -10.14 10.28
N GLN A 211 12.35 -10.03 11.45
CA GLN A 211 10.89 -9.98 11.59
C GLN A 211 10.31 -8.56 11.47
N GLN A 212 11.14 -7.54 11.18
CA GLN A 212 10.67 -6.15 11.04
C GLN A 212 9.60 -5.99 9.97
N HIS A 213 9.62 -6.83 8.93
CA HIS A 213 8.61 -6.84 7.87
C HIS A 213 7.19 -7.18 8.37
N ASN A 214 7.05 -7.76 9.57
CA ASN A 214 5.76 -8.01 10.20
C ASN A 214 5.19 -6.78 10.93
N GLN A 215 6.02 -5.76 11.14
CA GLN A 215 5.60 -4.52 11.80
C GLN A 215 5.24 -3.49 10.73
N ARG A 216 3.97 -3.16 10.66
CA ARG A 216 3.45 -2.17 9.72
C ARG A 216 2.96 -0.95 10.46
N GLY A 217 3.25 0.21 9.87
CA GLY A 217 2.64 1.47 10.25
C GLY A 217 1.49 1.79 9.32
N TYR A 218 0.51 2.49 9.83
CA TYR A 218 -0.63 3.01 9.07
C TYR A 218 -0.81 4.50 9.38
N PHE A 219 -1.46 5.21 8.49
CA PHE A 219 -1.85 6.60 8.69
C PHE A 219 -0.69 7.53 9.05
N GLY A 220 0.49 7.33 8.49
CA GLY A 220 1.68 8.13 8.78
C GLY A 220 2.40 7.71 10.07
N THR A 221 2.45 6.43 10.38
CA THR A 221 3.34 5.84 11.37
C THR A 221 4.62 5.38 10.69
N ILE A 222 5.73 6.05 11.00
CA ILE A 222 7.03 5.85 10.36
C ILE A 222 7.95 5.14 11.34
N HIS A 223 8.44 3.95 10.98
CA HIS A 223 9.54 3.29 11.69
C HIS A 223 10.87 3.77 11.10
N GLU A 224 11.83 4.18 11.94
CA GLU A 224 13.12 4.73 11.49
C GLU A 224 14.31 4.38 12.41
#